data_2ff48d970cd3ed5db722e73863be89e9
#
_entry.id   2ff48d970cd3ed5db722e73863be89e9
#
_cell.length_a   1.000
_cell.length_b   1.000
_cell.length_c   1.000
_cell.angle_alpha   90.00
_cell.angle_beta   90.00
_cell.angle_gamma   90.00
#
_symmetry.space_group_name_H-M   'P 1'
#
loop_
_entity.id
_entity.type
_entity.pdbx_description
1 polymer ?
#
loop_
_entity_poly.entity_id
_entity_poly.type
_entity_poly.pdbx_seq_one_letter_code
_entity_poly.pdbx_strand_id
1 'polypeptide(L)'
;MKVLKNYAYNLSYQLLVIILPIITTPYVTRVFSSNDLGTYGYFNSIVTYFILLATLGVANYGTKEISGHRKDIQKNFWGIYTLQLGATILSLSLYVLLCVTLSSMQNPVAYILGLSLVSKGLDISWLFQGLEDFRKITIRNITVKLVGVISIFLFVKSANDLYLYVFLLTIFELLGQLSMWLPAREFIGKPHFDIVYARVHLKPVILLFLPQIAISLYVTLDRTMLGALASKTDVGIYDQALKLVNILLTLVTSLGSVMLPRVSSLLSSGDHKAVNKMHQISFLIYNLVIFPIIAGMLIVNDDFVQFFLGKDFQDARYAIAIMIFRMFFIGWTNIMGIQILIPHNKNKEFMISTTVPAIVSVGLNLIFLPKLGFIGAAIVSVLTEALVWGIQLYFTRTYLKEVPIMGSMLKIVLASGLMYGLLSLVKSIVHLSPTLNVVLYAGLGGIIYGTLILLFKVVNVKELKQQFTKRA
;
A
#
# COMPACT_ATOMS: atom_id res chain seq x y z
N MET A 1 -12.36 8.76 -25.63
CA MET A 1 -13.44 8.74 -24.62
C MET A 1 -13.41 7.49 -23.71
N LYS A 2 -13.21 6.25 -24.21
CA LYS A 2 -13.18 5.01 -23.39
C LYS A 2 -12.06 5.03 -22.33
N VAL A 3 -10.84 5.43 -22.71
CA VAL A 3 -9.69 5.52 -21.81
C VAL A 3 -9.93 6.48 -20.65
N LEU A 4 -10.49 7.67 -20.93
CA LEU A 4 -10.79 8.66 -19.88
C LEU A 4 -11.87 8.17 -18.90
N LYS A 5 -12.90 7.47 -19.40
CA LYS A 5 -13.92 6.83 -18.55
C LYS A 5 -13.31 5.73 -17.66
N ASN A 6 -12.47 4.87 -18.22
CA ASN A 6 -11.78 3.83 -17.46
C ASN A 6 -10.87 4.42 -16.38
N TYR A 7 -10.17 5.51 -16.70
CA TYR A 7 -9.36 6.25 -15.72
C TYR A 7 -10.22 6.83 -14.58
N ALA A 8 -11.37 7.44 -14.91
CA ALA A 8 -12.28 7.97 -13.91
C ALA A 8 -12.83 6.87 -12.98
N TYR A 9 -13.20 5.69 -13.52
CA TYR A 9 -13.63 4.56 -12.70
C TYR A 9 -12.52 4.09 -11.74
N ASN A 10 -11.29 3.93 -12.24
CA ASN A 10 -10.17 3.51 -11.41
C ASN A 10 -9.87 4.54 -10.31
N LEU A 11 -9.88 5.83 -10.64
CA LEU A 11 -9.68 6.91 -9.68
C LEU A 11 -10.76 6.91 -8.59
N SER A 12 -12.04 6.76 -8.95
CA SER A 12 -13.14 6.66 -7.99
C SER A 12 -12.95 5.50 -7.02
N TYR A 13 -12.52 4.35 -7.51
CA TYR A 13 -12.21 3.21 -6.67
C TYR A 13 -11.01 3.47 -5.73
N GLN A 14 -9.93 4.08 -6.24
CA GLN A 14 -8.77 4.42 -5.41
C GLN A 14 -9.12 5.41 -4.30
N LEU A 15 -9.94 6.42 -4.58
CA LEU A 15 -10.43 7.35 -3.56
C LEU A 15 -11.24 6.62 -2.47
N LEU A 16 -12.11 5.71 -2.88
CA LEU A 16 -12.89 4.92 -1.93
C LEU A 16 -11.99 4.02 -1.05
N VAL A 17 -10.95 3.41 -1.61
CA VAL A 17 -9.98 2.59 -0.86
C VAL A 17 -9.24 3.40 0.20
N ILE A 18 -9.04 4.70 -0.01
CA ILE A 18 -8.41 5.61 0.98
C ILE A 18 -9.43 6.06 2.02
N ILE A 19 -10.64 6.44 1.59
CA ILE A 19 -11.67 7.01 2.47
C ILE A 19 -12.25 5.95 3.42
N LEU A 20 -12.52 4.74 2.93
CA LEU A 20 -13.17 3.72 3.77
C LEU A 20 -12.37 3.38 5.04
N PRO A 21 -11.06 3.15 5.01
CA PRO A 21 -10.29 2.95 6.25
C PRO A 21 -10.33 4.14 7.21
N ILE A 22 -10.42 5.38 6.70
CA ILE A 22 -10.54 6.57 7.56
C ILE A 22 -11.84 6.54 8.36
N ILE A 23 -12.91 6.00 7.79
CA ILE A 23 -14.22 5.88 8.44
C ILE A 23 -14.29 4.61 9.31
N THR A 24 -13.81 3.47 8.80
CA THR A 24 -13.98 2.18 9.48
C THR A 24 -12.98 1.94 10.60
N THR A 25 -11.73 2.42 10.46
CA THR A 25 -10.68 2.18 11.47
C THR A 25 -11.08 2.75 12.84
N PRO A 26 -11.54 4.00 12.99
CA PRO A 26 -11.96 4.53 14.29
C PRO A 26 -13.10 3.75 14.95
N TYR A 27 -13.99 3.17 14.16
CA TYR A 27 -15.05 2.32 14.67
C TYR A 27 -14.51 0.98 15.17
N VAL A 28 -13.77 0.29 14.32
CA VAL A 28 -13.26 -1.06 14.59
C VAL A 28 -12.29 -1.07 15.77
N THR A 29 -11.45 -0.04 15.92
CA THR A 29 -10.51 0.09 17.05
C THR A 29 -11.17 0.48 18.37
N ARG A 30 -12.43 0.92 18.36
CA ARG A 30 -13.23 1.15 19.58
C ARG A 30 -14.03 -0.09 19.99
N VAL A 31 -14.31 -0.99 19.03
CA VAL A 31 -15.03 -2.24 19.28
C VAL A 31 -14.05 -3.35 19.72
N PHE A 32 -12.91 -3.45 19.09
CA PHE A 32 -11.93 -4.51 19.31
C PHE A 32 -10.68 -4.00 20.00
N SER A 33 -10.12 -4.85 20.85
CA SER A 33 -8.82 -4.62 21.48
C SER A 33 -7.66 -4.74 20.48
N SER A 34 -6.48 -4.26 20.88
CA SER A 34 -5.24 -4.45 20.12
C SER A 34 -4.89 -5.93 19.93
N ASN A 35 -5.21 -6.79 20.89
CA ASN A 35 -5.02 -8.22 20.77
C ASN A 35 -5.96 -8.86 19.73
N ASP A 36 -7.22 -8.43 19.67
CA ASP A 36 -8.20 -8.95 18.71
C ASP A 36 -7.81 -8.60 17.28
N LEU A 37 -7.53 -7.32 17.01
CA LEU A 37 -7.08 -6.89 15.69
C LEU A 37 -5.69 -7.43 15.33
N GLY A 38 -4.84 -7.65 16.33
CA GLY A 38 -3.56 -8.28 16.16
C GLY A 38 -3.67 -9.77 15.82
N THR A 39 -4.63 -10.47 16.42
CA THR A 39 -4.96 -11.86 16.08
C THR A 39 -5.39 -11.95 14.61
N TYR A 40 -6.32 -11.08 14.20
CA TYR A 40 -6.69 -10.98 12.79
C TYR A 40 -5.47 -10.66 11.90
N GLY A 41 -4.68 -9.63 12.23
CA GLY A 41 -3.51 -9.21 11.47
C GLY A 41 -2.46 -10.31 11.28
N TYR A 42 -2.19 -11.06 12.34
CA TYR A 42 -1.26 -12.19 12.31
C TYR A 42 -1.73 -13.31 11.37
N PHE A 43 -2.94 -13.83 11.55
CA PHE A 43 -3.44 -14.89 10.69
C PHE A 43 -3.65 -14.41 9.25
N ASN A 44 -4.07 -13.16 9.06
CA ASN A 44 -4.16 -12.55 7.74
C ASN A 44 -2.80 -12.44 7.05
N SER A 45 -1.72 -12.20 7.79
CA SER A 45 -0.37 -12.21 7.23
C SER A 45 0.05 -13.60 6.74
N ILE A 46 -0.31 -14.65 7.49
CA ILE A 46 -0.03 -16.04 7.11
C ILE A 46 -0.85 -16.43 5.87
N VAL A 47 -2.17 -16.20 5.89
CA VAL A 47 -3.01 -16.56 4.73
C VAL A 47 -2.60 -15.82 3.46
N THR A 48 -2.00 -14.63 3.58
CA THR A 48 -1.50 -13.86 2.43
C THR A 48 -0.42 -14.62 1.65
N TYR A 49 0.44 -15.40 2.30
CA TYR A 49 1.42 -16.24 1.60
C TYR A 49 0.76 -17.35 0.78
N PHE A 50 -0.29 -17.95 1.33
CA PHE A 50 -1.07 -18.97 0.63
C PHE A 50 -1.89 -18.36 -0.51
N ILE A 51 -2.43 -17.16 -0.33
CA ILE A 51 -3.08 -16.40 -1.41
C ILE A 51 -2.10 -16.14 -2.55
N LEU A 52 -0.86 -15.78 -2.25
CA LEU A 52 0.17 -15.56 -3.24
C LEU A 52 0.45 -16.83 -4.04
N LEU A 53 0.55 -18.00 -3.37
CA LEU A 53 0.67 -19.30 -4.04
C LEU A 53 -0.56 -19.65 -4.87
N ALA A 54 -1.77 -19.38 -4.39
CA ALA A 54 -3.02 -19.64 -5.09
C ALA A 54 -3.15 -18.82 -6.38
N THR A 55 -2.66 -17.60 -6.39
CA THR A 55 -2.79 -16.68 -7.54
C THR A 55 -1.66 -16.81 -8.57
N LEU A 56 -0.47 -17.32 -8.20
CA LEU A 56 0.70 -17.59 -9.07
C LEU A 56 1.07 -16.44 -10.04
N GLY A 57 0.67 -15.20 -9.80
CA GLY A 57 0.87 -14.10 -10.75
C GLY A 57 -0.04 -14.14 -11.99
N VAL A 58 -1.08 -14.96 -11.97
CA VAL A 58 -2.07 -15.10 -13.06
C VAL A 58 -2.71 -13.76 -13.41
N ALA A 59 -2.92 -12.87 -12.45
CA ALA A 59 -3.55 -11.57 -12.71
C ALA A 59 -2.83 -10.77 -13.81
N ASN A 60 -1.50 -10.64 -13.71
CA ASN A 60 -0.72 -9.90 -14.71
C ASN A 60 -0.59 -10.66 -16.03
N TYR A 61 -0.34 -11.97 -15.96
CA TYR A 61 -0.23 -12.79 -17.14
C TYR A 61 -1.54 -12.88 -17.92
N GLY A 62 -2.65 -13.20 -17.23
CA GLY A 62 -3.98 -13.33 -17.82
C GLY A 62 -4.44 -12.03 -18.47
N THR A 63 -4.22 -10.89 -17.82
CA THR A 63 -4.52 -9.58 -18.40
C THR A 63 -3.77 -9.37 -19.72
N LYS A 64 -2.47 -9.67 -19.75
CA LYS A 64 -1.65 -9.55 -20.96
C LYS A 64 -2.10 -10.52 -22.06
N GLU A 65 -2.35 -11.77 -21.71
CA GLU A 65 -2.72 -12.81 -22.68
C GLU A 65 -4.09 -12.52 -23.32
N ILE A 66 -5.11 -12.17 -22.52
CA ILE A 66 -6.43 -11.82 -23.04
C ILE A 66 -6.40 -10.56 -23.89
N SER A 67 -5.61 -9.55 -23.53
CA SER A 67 -5.49 -8.32 -24.32
C SER A 67 -4.82 -8.56 -25.68
N GLY A 68 -3.83 -9.45 -25.72
CA GLY A 68 -3.06 -9.78 -26.93
C GLY A 68 -3.75 -10.76 -27.88
N HIS A 69 -4.57 -11.69 -27.36
CA HIS A 69 -5.16 -12.79 -28.11
C HIS A 69 -6.69 -12.81 -28.02
N ARG A 70 -7.32 -11.72 -28.44
CA ARG A 70 -8.80 -11.54 -28.34
C ARG A 70 -9.62 -12.54 -29.18
N LYS A 71 -9.04 -13.25 -30.13
CA LYS A 71 -9.72 -14.29 -30.92
C LYS A 71 -9.87 -15.60 -30.18
N ASP A 72 -8.99 -15.89 -29.23
CA ASP A 72 -8.92 -17.17 -28.53
C ASP A 72 -9.23 -17.04 -27.04
N ILE A 73 -10.09 -16.09 -26.66
CA ILE A 73 -10.42 -15.77 -25.26
C ILE A 73 -10.83 -17.01 -24.49
N GLN A 74 -11.75 -17.82 -25.03
CA GLN A 74 -12.28 -19.01 -24.34
C GLN A 74 -11.18 -20.01 -23.98
N LYS A 75 -10.35 -20.33 -24.98
CA LYS A 75 -9.25 -21.31 -24.82
C LYS A 75 -8.20 -20.79 -23.84
N ASN A 76 -7.75 -19.54 -24.00
CA ASN A 76 -6.77 -18.94 -23.11
C ASN A 76 -7.31 -18.77 -21.69
N PHE A 77 -8.57 -18.35 -21.55
CA PHE A 77 -9.21 -18.23 -20.24
C PHE A 77 -9.18 -19.56 -19.48
N TRP A 78 -9.70 -20.63 -20.08
CA TRP A 78 -9.77 -21.93 -19.41
C TRP A 78 -8.38 -22.54 -19.15
N GLY A 79 -7.43 -22.34 -20.05
CA GLY A 79 -6.04 -22.76 -19.83
C GLY A 79 -5.40 -22.08 -18.61
N ILE A 80 -5.52 -20.75 -18.53
CA ILE A 80 -4.97 -19.97 -17.43
C ILE A 80 -5.73 -20.24 -16.12
N TYR A 81 -7.07 -20.32 -16.19
CA TYR A 81 -7.90 -20.57 -15.01
C TYR A 81 -7.68 -22.00 -14.45
N THR A 82 -7.40 -22.97 -15.30
CA THR A 82 -7.02 -24.35 -14.87
C THR A 82 -5.78 -24.32 -13.98
N LEU A 83 -4.76 -23.52 -14.34
CA LEU A 83 -3.57 -23.35 -13.51
C LEU A 83 -3.91 -22.64 -12.18
N GLN A 84 -4.68 -21.57 -12.24
CA GLN A 84 -5.11 -20.84 -11.04
C GLN A 84 -5.93 -21.74 -10.09
N LEU A 85 -6.85 -22.51 -10.61
CA LEU A 85 -7.66 -23.44 -9.83
C LEU A 85 -6.79 -24.54 -9.20
N GLY A 86 -5.89 -25.15 -9.96
CA GLY A 86 -4.94 -26.15 -9.46
C GLY A 86 -4.05 -25.60 -8.35
N ALA A 87 -3.48 -24.41 -8.54
CA ALA A 87 -2.70 -23.73 -7.52
C ALA A 87 -3.51 -23.38 -6.29
N THR A 88 -4.77 -22.95 -6.48
CA THR A 88 -5.70 -22.66 -5.36
C THR A 88 -6.01 -23.91 -4.55
N ILE A 89 -6.33 -25.01 -5.20
CA ILE A 89 -6.61 -26.29 -4.51
C ILE A 89 -5.37 -26.74 -3.72
N LEU A 90 -4.20 -26.71 -4.34
CA LEU A 90 -2.94 -27.05 -3.67
C LEU A 90 -2.69 -26.14 -2.46
N SER A 91 -2.80 -24.82 -2.65
CA SER A 91 -2.57 -23.85 -1.59
C SER A 91 -3.57 -23.98 -0.44
N LEU A 92 -4.86 -24.21 -0.76
CA LEU A 92 -5.90 -24.42 0.23
C LEU A 92 -5.67 -25.72 1.01
N SER A 93 -5.27 -26.81 0.34
CA SER A 93 -4.94 -28.08 0.99
C SER A 93 -3.76 -27.94 1.95
N LEU A 94 -2.70 -27.21 1.54
CA LEU A 94 -1.55 -26.94 2.40
C LEU A 94 -1.93 -26.03 3.58
N TYR A 95 -2.79 -25.03 3.36
CA TYR A 95 -3.27 -24.15 4.41
C TYR A 95 -4.14 -24.90 5.45
N VAL A 96 -5.07 -25.73 4.99
CA VAL A 96 -5.90 -26.57 5.88
C VAL A 96 -5.02 -27.54 6.66
N LEU A 97 -4.05 -28.19 6.00
CA LEU A 97 -3.10 -29.06 6.66
C LEU A 97 -2.33 -28.31 7.77
N LEU A 98 -1.86 -27.11 7.50
CA LEU A 98 -1.20 -26.25 8.47
C LEU A 98 -2.13 -25.93 9.66
N CYS A 99 -3.38 -25.55 9.40
CA CYS A 99 -4.35 -25.23 10.43
C CYS A 99 -4.72 -26.43 11.32
N VAL A 100 -4.69 -27.65 10.78
CA VAL A 100 -5.00 -28.87 11.53
C VAL A 100 -3.79 -29.38 12.31
N THR A 101 -2.57 -29.29 11.73
CA THR A 101 -1.36 -29.90 12.33
C THR A 101 -0.70 -29.00 13.36
N LEU A 102 -0.71 -27.68 13.17
CA LEU A 102 -0.07 -26.76 14.09
C LEU A 102 -1.05 -26.20 15.11
N SER A 103 -0.82 -26.47 16.39
CA SER A 103 -1.66 -25.99 17.50
C SER A 103 -1.77 -24.45 17.52
N SER A 104 -0.70 -23.74 17.12
CA SER A 104 -0.71 -22.27 17.00
C SER A 104 -1.65 -21.74 15.94
N MET A 105 -2.04 -22.56 14.97
CA MET A 105 -2.97 -22.23 13.88
C MET A 105 -4.40 -22.68 14.15
N GLN A 106 -4.64 -23.43 15.21
CA GLN A 106 -5.98 -23.89 15.62
C GLN A 106 -6.77 -22.74 16.25
N ASN A 107 -7.19 -21.81 15.41
CA ASN A 107 -7.92 -20.62 15.80
C ASN A 107 -9.07 -20.35 14.81
N PRO A 108 -10.30 -20.04 15.29
CA PRO A 108 -11.45 -19.75 14.40
C PRO A 108 -11.16 -18.67 13.36
N VAL A 109 -10.38 -17.63 13.71
CA VAL A 109 -9.96 -16.57 12.77
C VAL A 109 -9.18 -17.16 11.59
N ALA A 110 -8.23 -18.09 11.85
CA ALA A 110 -7.47 -18.75 10.80
C ALA A 110 -8.40 -19.55 9.86
N TYR A 111 -9.31 -20.33 10.41
CA TYR A 111 -10.26 -21.11 9.59
C TYR A 111 -11.15 -20.22 8.71
N ILE A 112 -11.70 -19.13 9.26
CA ILE A 112 -12.52 -18.18 8.52
C ILE A 112 -11.73 -17.53 7.38
N LEU A 113 -10.46 -17.15 7.63
CA LEU A 113 -9.58 -16.58 6.62
C LEU A 113 -9.27 -17.54 5.45
N GLY A 114 -9.45 -18.85 5.63
CA GLY A 114 -9.41 -19.81 4.53
C GLY A 114 -10.40 -19.49 3.40
N LEU A 115 -11.51 -18.80 3.69
CA LEU A 115 -12.45 -18.30 2.67
C LEU A 115 -11.82 -17.28 1.73
N SER A 116 -10.83 -16.50 2.19
CA SER A 116 -10.10 -15.57 1.33
C SER A 116 -9.29 -16.30 0.26
N LEU A 117 -8.75 -17.52 0.56
CA LEU A 117 -8.08 -18.34 -0.45
C LEU A 117 -9.06 -18.78 -1.54
N VAL A 118 -10.27 -19.25 -1.14
CA VAL A 118 -11.32 -19.61 -2.08
C VAL A 118 -11.72 -18.40 -2.91
N SER A 119 -11.89 -17.23 -2.27
CA SER A 119 -12.21 -15.97 -2.95
C SER A 119 -11.17 -15.63 -4.02
N LYS A 120 -9.88 -15.70 -3.69
CA LYS A 120 -8.80 -15.42 -4.65
C LYS A 120 -8.68 -16.46 -5.76
N GLY A 121 -8.99 -17.72 -5.48
CA GLY A 121 -9.09 -18.76 -6.50
C GLY A 121 -10.19 -18.50 -7.52
N LEU A 122 -11.25 -17.83 -7.11
CA LEU A 122 -12.38 -17.44 -7.97
C LEU A 122 -12.21 -16.07 -8.63
N ASP A 123 -11.12 -15.34 -8.36
CA ASP A 123 -10.86 -14.01 -8.93
C ASP A 123 -10.50 -14.11 -10.42
N ILE A 124 -11.42 -13.70 -11.26
CA ILE A 124 -11.26 -13.60 -12.72
C ILE A 124 -11.22 -12.15 -13.19
N SER A 125 -10.87 -11.21 -12.32
CA SER A 125 -10.79 -9.77 -12.66
C SER A 125 -9.82 -9.50 -13.80
N TRP A 126 -8.78 -10.33 -13.96
CA TRP A 126 -7.81 -10.24 -15.05
C TRP A 126 -8.43 -10.43 -16.44
N LEU A 127 -9.53 -11.19 -16.57
CA LEU A 127 -10.30 -11.28 -17.82
C LEU A 127 -10.83 -9.91 -18.23
N PHE A 128 -11.52 -9.23 -17.31
CA PHE A 128 -12.12 -7.93 -17.59
C PHE A 128 -11.07 -6.82 -17.76
N GLN A 129 -9.93 -6.92 -17.07
CA GLN A 129 -8.78 -6.03 -17.29
C GLN A 129 -8.23 -6.20 -18.71
N GLY A 130 -8.05 -7.44 -19.17
CA GLY A 130 -7.61 -7.74 -20.54
C GLY A 130 -8.61 -7.30 -21.61
N LEU A 131 -9.91 -7.32 -21.30
CA LEU A 131 -10.98 -6.81 -22.17
C LEU A 131 -11.13 -5.27 -22.09
N GLU A 132 -10.36 -4.59 -21.20
CA GLU A 132 -10.48 -3.16 -20.91
C GLU A 132 -11.87 -2.74 -20.39
N ASP A 133 -12.58 -3.66 -19.73
CA ASP A 133 -13.88 -3.39 -19.09
C ASP A 133 -13.72 -3.13 -17.58
N PHE A 134 -13.06 -2.02 -17.27
CA PHE A 134 -12.83 -1.59 -15.90
C PHE A 134 -14.10 -1.21 -15.16
N ARG A 135 -15.17 -0.88 -15.88
CA ARG A 135 -16.46 -0.51 -15.28
C ARG A 135 -17.02 -1.63 -14.43
N LYS A 136 -17.04 -2.87 -14.94
CA LYS A 136 -17.59 -4.04 -14.21
C LYS A 136 -16.79 -4.28 -12.92
N ILE A 137 -15.46 -4.25 -13.02
CA ILE A 137 -14.58 -4.43 -11.86
C ILE A 137 -14.82 -3.34 -10.81
N THR A 138 -14.88 -2.08 -11.24
CA THR A 138 -15.01 -0.94 -10.33
C THR A 138 -16.36 -0.96 -9.62
N ILE A 139 -17.47 -1.17 -10.33
CA ILE A 139 -18.81 -1.24 -9.74
C ILE A 139 -18.85 -2.37 -8.70
N ARG A 140 -18.39 -3.58 -9.06
CA ARG A 140 -18.31 -4.70 -8.12
C ARG A 140 -17.50 -4.34 -6.87
N ASN A 141 -16.29 -3.80 -7.06
CA ASN A 141 -15.40 -3.46 -5.94
C ASN A 141 -16.02 -2.41 -5.00
N ILE A 142 -16.64 -1.37 -5.57
CA ILE A 142 -17.33 -0.33 -4.80
C ILE A 142 -18.49 -0.94 -4.03
N THR A 143 -19.37 -1.72 -4.69
CA THR A 143 -20.53 -2.34 -4.07
C THR A 143 -20.14 -3.27 -2.92
N VAL A 144 -19.18 -4.18 -3.16
CA VAL A 144 -18.70 -5.13 -2.14
C VAL A 144 -18.13 -4.40 -0.94
N LYS A 145 -17.31 -3.37 -1.16
CA LYS A 145 -16.71 -2.59 -0.05
C LYS A 145 -17.76 -1.79 0.72
N LEU A 146 -18.71 -1.14 0.05
CA LEU A 146 -19.75 -0.36 0.72
C LEU A 146 -20.70 -1.29 1.52
N VAL A 147 -21.16 -2.39 0.92
CA VAL A 147 -22.01 -3.37 1.62
C VAL A 147 -21.24 -3.97 2.79
N GLY A 148 -19.97 -4.35 2.61
CA GLY A 148 -19.13 -4.85 3.69
C GLY A 148 -19.00 -3.87 4.86
N VAL A 149 -18.72 -2.61 4.57
CA VAL A 149 -18.62 -1.56 5.60
C VAL A 149 -19.94 -1.32 6.30
N ILE A 150 -21.05 -1.21 5.56
CA ILE A 150 -22.39 -1.06 6.14
C ILE A 150 -22.71 -2.27 7.05
N SER A 151 -22.38 -3.48 6.62
CA SER A 151 -22.61 -4.70 7.42
C SER A 151 -21.76 -4.70 8.70
N ILE A 152 -20.52 -4.23 8.66
CA ILE A 152 -19.69 -4.07 9.87
C ILE A 152 -20.36 -3.12 10.85
N PHE A 153 -20.83 -1.95 10.40
CA PHE A 153 -21.54 -1.00 11.27
C PHE A 153 -22.86 -1.52 11.82
N LEU A 154 -23.57 -2.37 11.09
CA LEU A 154 -24.86 -2.93 11.53
C LEU A 154 -24.68 -4.09 12.50
N PHE A 155 -23.79 -5.00 12.25
CA PHE A 155 -23.73 -6.31 12.92
C PHE A 155 -22.58 -6.44 13.94
N VAL A 156 -21.48 -5.69 13.79
CA VAL A 156 -20.32 -5.77 14.70
C VAL A 156 -20.47 -4.70 15.76
N LYS A 157 -20.79 -5.09 17.00
CA LYS A 157 -21.09 -4.14 18.10
C LYS A 157 -20.25 -4.35 19.34
N SER A 158 -19.63 -5.51 19.49
CA SER A 158 -18.90 -5.88 20.71
C SER A 158 -17.59 -6.62 20.37
N ALA A 159 -16.71 -6.72 21.35
CA ALA A 159 -15.46 -7.48 21.20
C ALA A 159 -15.69 -8.98 20.88
N ASN A 160 -16.84 -9.54 21.28
CA ASN A 160 -17.19 -10.92 20.98
C ASN A 160 -17.49 -11.15 19.48
N ASP A 161 -17.70 -10.10 18.71
CA ASP A 161 -18.05 -10.17 17.29
C ASP A 161 -16.81 -10.27 16.37
N LEU A 162 -15.62 -10.54 16.91
CA LEU A 162 -14.39 -10.66 16.11
C LEU A 162 -14.54 -11.68 14.97
N TYR A 163 -15.09 -12.84 15.26
CA TYR A 163 -15.30 -13.88 14.24
C TYR A 163 -16.30 -13.46 13.18
N LEU A 164 -17.35 -12.77 13.58
CA LEU A 164 -18.34 -12.20 12.66
C LEU A 164 -17.69 -11.12 11.79
N TYR A 165 -16.87 -10.24 12.37
CA TYR A 165 -16.12 -9.22 11.63
C TYR A 165 -15.23 -9.84 10.54
N VAL A 166 -14.43 -10.84 10.89
CA VAL A 166 -13.55 -11.55 9.94
C VAL A 166 -14.38 -12.28 8.87
N PHE A 167 -15.48 -12.91 9.26
CA PHE A 167 -16.39 -13.57 8.34
C PHE A 167 -17.02 -12.59 7.34
N LEU A 168 -17.52 -11.43 7.80
CA LEU A 168 -18.07 -10.40 6.91
C LEU A 168 -17.03 -9.89 5.90
N LEU A 169 -15.78 -9.67 6.32
CA LEU A 169 -14.72 -9.27 5.41
C LEU A 169 -14.48 -10.29 4.30
N THR A 170 -14.42 -11.57 4.66
CA THR A 170 -14.10 -12.65 3.73
C THR A 170 -15.29 -13.06 2.85
N ILE A 171 -16.52 -13.10 3.39
CA ILE A 171 -17.69 -13.50 2.64
C ILE A 171 -18.08 -12.47 1.57
N PHE A 172 -18.01 -11.16 1.88
CA PHE A 172 -18.29 -10.15 0.87
C PHE A 172 -17.23 -10.14 -0.24
N GLU A 173 -15.96 -10.40 0.08
CA GLU A 173 -14.95 -10.62 -0.93
C GLU A 173 -15.30 -11.80 -1.84
N LEU A 174 -15.67 -12.93 -1.27
CA LEU A 174 -16.08 -14.14 -1.99
C LEU A 174 -17.30 -13.88 -2.89
N LEU A 175 -18.36 -13.27 -2.35
CA LEU A 175 -19.56 -12.93 -3.12
C LEU A 175 -19.23 -11.97 -4.27
N GLY A 176 -18.33 -11.03 -4.02
CA GLY A 176 -17.82 -10.12 -5.06
C GLY A 176 -17.13 -10.87 -6.19
N GLN A 177 -16.29 -11.86 -5.90
CA GLN A 177 -15.65 -12.67 -6.95
C GLN A 177 -16.66 -13.52 -7.70
N LEU A 178 -17.57 -14.17 -6.99
CA LEU A 178 -18.64 -14.97 -7.61
C LEU A 178 -19.51 -14.13 -8.55
N SER A 179 -19.82 -12.89 -8.21
CA SER A 179 -20.63 -12.01 -9.05
C SER A 179 -20.02 -11.74 -10.43
N MET A 180 -18.69 -11.81 -10.55
CA MET A 180 -17.99 -11.59 -11.82
C MET A 180 -18.14 -12.74 -12.81
N TRP A 181 -18.49 -13.94 -12.32
CA TRP A 181 -18.70 -15.09 -13.19
C TRP A 181 -19.98 -14.98 -14.05
N LEU A 182 -20.98 -14.25 -13.58
CA LEU A 182 -22.20 -14.02 -14.36
C LEU A 182 -21.92 -13.29 -15.69
N PRO A 183 -21.30 -12.07 -15.68
CA PRO A 183 -20.97 -11.38 -16.92
C PRO A 183 -19.81 -12.03 -17.69
N ALA A 184 -19.00 -12.89 -17.08
CA ALA A 184 -17.93 -13.59 -17.75
C ALA A 184 -18.45 -14.66 -18.74
N ARG A 185 -19.64 -15.24 -18.50
CA ARG A 185 -20.24 -16.29 -19.33
C ARG A 185 -20.33 -15.92 -20.82
N GLU A 186 -20.51 -14.62 -21.12
CA GLU A 186 -20.56 -14.12 -22.49
C GLU A 186 -19.24 -14.32 -23.25
N PHE A 187 -18.11 -14.36 -22.54
CA PHE A 187 -16.76 -14.41 -23.12
C PHE A 187 -16.12 -15.79 -23.02
N ILE A 188 -16.38 -16.54 -21.93
CA ILE A 188 -15.66 -17.77 -21.58
C ILE A 188 -16.32 -19.06 -22.11
N GLY A 189 -17.59 -18.98 -22.55
CA GLY A 189 -18.33 -20.16 -23.02
C GLY A 189 -18.50 -21.24 -21.96
N LYS A 190 -18.61 -22.50 -22.41
CA LYS A 190 -18.73 -23.66 -21.51
C LYS A 190 -17.38 -23.98 -20.84
N PRO A 191 -17.38 -24.47 -19.58
CA PRO A 191 -16.16 -24.93 -18.92
C PRO A 191 -15.41 -25.97 -19.74
N HIS A 192 -14.12 -25.72 -19.96
CA HIS A 192 -13.23 -26.63 -20.67
C HIS A 192 -11.86 -26.66 -19.99
N PHE A 193 -11.67 -27.63 -19.09
CA PHE A 193 -10.43 -27.79 -18.33
C PHE A 193 -9.46 -28.68 -19.14
N ASP A 194 -8.47 -28.05 -19.75
CA ASP A 194 -7.41 -28.74 -20.51
C ASP A 194 -6.05 -28.55 -19.80
N ILE A 195 -5.64 -29.60 -19.09
CA ILE A 195 -4.38 -29.60 -18.34
C ILE A 195 -3.15 -29.53 -19.30
N VAL A 196 -3.26 -30.12 -20.47
CA VAL A 196 -2.18 -30.11 -21.45
C VAL A 196 -1.95 -28.70 -21.98
N TYR A 197 -3.05 -28.04 -22.35
CA TYR A 197 -2.99 -26.63 -22.80
C TYR A 197 -2.60 -25.68 -21.65
N ALA A 198 -3.04 -25.92 -20.43
CA ALA A 198 -2.65 -25.15 -19.26
C ALA A 198 -1.13 -25.11 -19.06
N ARG A 199 -0.41 -26.21 -19.37
CA ARG A 199 1.06 -26.26 -19.24
C ARG A 199 1.79 -25.23 -20.11
N VAL A 200 1.21 -24.80 -21.22
CA VAL A 200 1.79 -23.74 -22.08
C VAL A 200 1.90 -22.44 -21.33
N HIS A 201 0.95 -22.13 -20.44
CA HIS A 201 0.91 -20.91 -19.65
C HIS A 201 1.77 -20.98 -18.38
N LEU A 202 2.21 -22.17 -17.95
CA LEU A 202 2.89 -22.35 -16.64
C LEU A 202 4.20 -21.56 -16.55
N LYS A 203 5.08 -21.70 -17.55
CA LYS A 203 6.39 -21.02 -17.54
C LYS A 203 6.26 -19.49 -17.51
N PRO A 204 5.46 -18.85 -18.37
CA PRO A 204 5.24 -17.40 -18.31
C PRO A 204 4.62 -16.92 -16.98
N VAL A 205 3.67 -17.68 -16.42
CA VAL A 205 3.03 -17.37 -15.13
C VAL A 205 4.07 -17.37 -14.01
N ILE A 206 4.92 -18.42 -13.92
CA ILE A 206 5.97 -18.52 -12.90
C ILE A 206 6.98 -17.36 -13.03
N LEU A 207 7.38 -16.98 -14.24
CA LEU A 207 8.32 -15.88 -14.45
C LEU A 207 7.78 -14.54 -13.95
N LEU A 208 6.47 -14.30 -14.07
CA LEU A 208 5.82 -13.10 -13.54
C LEU A 208 5.50 -13.21 -12.04
N PHE A 209 5.50 -14.40 -11.48
CA PHE A 209 5.25 -14.67 -10.07
C PHE A 209 6.45 -14.34 -9.18
N LEU A 210 7.67 -14.65 -9.62
CA LEU A 210 8.89 -14.48 -8.82
C LEU A 210 9.06 -13.06 -8.24
N PRO A 211 8.90 -11.95 -9.01
CA PRO A 211 8.97 -10.62 -8.45
C PRO A 211 7.86 -10.34 -7.42
N GLN A 212 6.66 -10.90 -7.62
CA GLN A 212 5.55 -10.71 -6.69
C GLN A 212 5.79 -11.38 -5.33
N ILE A 213 6.44 -12.57 -5.32
CA ILE A 213 6.86 -13.22 -4.08
C ILE A 213 7.76 -12.28 -3.27
N ALA A 214 8.81 -11.76 -3.89
CA ALA A 214 9.78 -10.91 -3.20
C ALA A 214 9.11 -9.69 -2.56
N ILE A 215 8.23 -9.00 -3.30
CA ILE A 215 7.50 -7.82 -2.80
C ILE A 215 6.54 -8.21 -1.68
N SER A 216 5.76 -9.28 -1.83
CA SER A 216 4.76 -9.69 -0.85
C SER A 216 5.40 -10.19 0.44
N LEU A 217 6.51 -10.94 0.35
CA LEU A 217 7.28 -11.34 1.52
C LEU A 217 7.76 -10.11 2.28
N TYR A 218 8.37 -9.16 1.58
CA TYR A 218 8.86 -7.93 2.19
C TYR A 218 7.78 -7.14 2.93
N VAL A 219 6.58 -7.00 2.34
CA VAL A 219 5.48 -6.20 2.93
C VAL A 219 4.78 -6.90 4.11
N THR A 220 4.79 -8.24 4.12
CA THR A 220 3.94 -9.03 5.04
C THR A 220 4.74 -9.64 6.19
N LEU A 221 6.06 -9.84 5.99
CA LEU A 221 6.91 -10.62 6.90
C LEU A 221 6.98 -10.03 8.32
N ASP A 222 7.02 -8.70 8.44
CA ASP A 222 7.09 -8.03 9.74
C ASP A 222 5.95 -8.45 10.67
N ARG A 223 4.71 -8.54 10.14
CA ARG A 223 3.52 -8.95 10.91
C ARG A 223 3.58 -10.40 11.35
N THR A 224 4.01 -11.28 10.43
CA THR A 224 4.13 -12.71 10.73
C THR A 224 5.21 -12.95 11.77
N MET A 225 6.38 -12.35 11.62
CA MET A 225 7.47 -12.46 12.58
C MET A 225 7.11 -11.83 13.92
N LEU A 226 6.48 -10.65 13.91
CA LEU A 226 6.05 -9.97 15.13
C LEU A 226 5.05 -10.81 15.92
N GLY A 227 4.06 -11.41 15.26
CA GLY A 227 3.08 -12.27 15.92
C GLY A 227 3.63 -13.62 16.37
N ALA A 228 4.74 -14.09 15.78
CA ALA A 228 5.42 -15.33 16.19
C ALA A 228 6.48 -15.11 17.27
N LEU A 229 7.20 -13.98 17.25
CA LEU A 229 8.37 -13.70 18.10
C LEU A 229 8.06 -12.77 19.27
N ALA A 230 6.96 -12.04 19.24
CA ALA A 230 6.52 -11.15 20.31
C ALA A 230 5.07 -11.47 20.72
N SER A 231 4.08 -10.64 20.36
CA SER A 231 2.68 -10.89 20.74
C SER A 231 1.66 -10.48 19.66
N LYS A 232 0.42 -10.96 19.80
CA LYS A 232 -0.69 -10.51 18.93
C LYS A 232 -1.02 -9.04 19.18
N THR A 233 -0.93 -8.58 20.43
CA THR A 233 -1.10 -7.17 20.79
C THR A 233 -0.12 -6.28 20.04
N ASP A 234 1.15 -6.66 19.96
CA ASP A 234 2.17 -5.96 19.18
C ASP A 234 1.80 -5.86 17.70
N VAL A 235 1.28 -6.96 17.11
CA VAL A 235 0.81 -6.94 15.72
C VAL A 235 -0.32 -5.95 15.54
N GLY A 236 -1.28 -5.90 16.47
CA GLY A 236 -2.42 -4.99 16.41
C GLY A 236 -1.98 -3.53 16.46
N ILE A 237 -1.10 -3.18 17.38
CA ILE A 237 -0.54 -1.84 17.53
C ILE A 237 0.24 -1.43 16.27
N TYR A 238 1.15 -2.32 15.81
CA TYR A 238 1.95 -2.08 14.61
C TYR A 238 1.10 -1.91 13.35
N ASP A 239 0.09 -2.76 13.18
CA ASP A 239 -0.79 -2.75 12.00
C ASP A 239 -1.61 -1.46 11.89
N GLN A 240 -2.15 -0.96 13.01
CA GLN A 240 -2.88 0.31 13.00
C GLN A 240 -1.93 1.49 12.76
N ALA A 241 -0.74 1.50 13.37
CA ALA A 241 0.29 2.51 13.10
C ALA A 241 0.70 2.51 11.62
N LEU A 242 0.99 1.33 11.05
CA LEU A 242 1.35 1.16 9.64
C LEU A 242 0.25 1.64 8.70
N LYS A 243 -1.01 1.34 9.04
CA LYS A 243 -2.19 1.75 8.25
C LYS A 243 -2.29 3.27 8.16
N LEU A 244 -2.09 3.98 9.28
CA LEU A 244 -2.12 5.44 9.32
C LEU A 244 -0.98 6.06 8.51
N VAL A 245 0.24 5.59 8.70
CA VAL A 245 1.40 6.06 7.92
C VAL A 245 1.21 5.81 6.43
N ASN A 246 0.65 4.65 6.04
CA ASN A 246 0.39 4.32 4.64
C ASN A 246 -0.71 5.20 4.02
N ILE A 247 -1.74 5.61 4.77
CA ILE A 247 -2.75 6.56 4.28
C ILE A 247 -2.07 7.89 3.91
N LEU A 248 -1.22 8.42 4.79
CA LEU A 248 -0.47 9.65 4.51
C LEU A 248 0.51 9.47 3.34
N LEU A 249 1.18 8.33 3.28
CA LEU A 249 2.14 8.01 2.23
C LEU A 249 1.48 7.92 0.85
N THR A 250 0.25 7.42 0.76
CA THR A 250 -0.47 7.30 -0.52
C THR A 250 -0.68 8.65 -1.21
N LEU A 251 -0.87 9.73 -0.44
CA LEU A 251 -0.98 11.10 -0.97
C LEU A 251 0.29 11.51 -1.72
N VAL A 252 1.43 11.03 -1.27
CA VAL A 252 2.74 11.38 -1.80
C VAL A 252 3.13 10.47 -2.97
N THR A 253 2.96 9.16 -2.84
CA THR A 253 3.40 8.17 -3.84
C THR A 253 2.57 8.18 -5.12
N SER A 254 1.34 8.70 -5.08
CA SER A 254 0.48 8.85 -6.26
C SER A 254 1.12 9.72 -7.37
N LEU A 255 2.01 10.65 -7.02
CA LEU A 255 2.73 11.48 -7.98
C LEU A 255 3.68 10.67 -8.86
N GLY A 256 4.28 9.59 -8.34
CA GLY A 256 5.22 8.76 -9.09
C GLY A 256 4.61 8.11 -10.33
N SER A 257 3.38 7.63 -10.21
CA SER A 257 2.67 6.97 -11.32
C SER A 257 2.35 7.94 -12.48
N VAL A 258 2.15 9.23 -12.17
CA VAL A 258 1.90 10.28 -13.17
C VAL A 258 3.19 10.74 -13.86
N MET A 259 4.30 10.75 -13.12
CA MET A 259 5.59 11.24 -13.64
C MET A 259 6.32 10.21 -14.50
N LEU A 260 6.18 8.93 -14.26
CA LEU A 260 6.88 7.86 -14.98
C LEU A 260 6.69 7.94 -16.51
N PRO A 261 5.47 7.99 -17.09
CA PRO A 261 5.29 8.06 -18.54
C PRO A 261 5.92 9.33 -19.14
N ARG A 262 5.85 10.44 -18.41
CA ARG A 262 6.39 11.73 -18.88
C ARG A 262 7.91 11.71 -18.94
N VAL A 263 8.57 11.20 -17.88
CA VAL A 263 10.03 11.04 -17.85
C VAL A 263 10.51 10.08 -18.93
N SER A 264 9.83 8.94 -19.11
CA SER A 264 10.16 7.97 -20.17
C SER A 264 10.07 8.58 -21.58
N SER A 265 9.02 9.37 -21.85
CA SER A 265 8.87 10.07 -23.13
C SER A 265 9.97 11.11 -23.37
N LEU A 266 10.37 11.87 -22.35
CA LEU A 266 11.44 12.86 -22.46
C LEU A 266 12.82 12.20 -22.65
N LEU A 267 13.06 11.07 -21.99
CA LEU A 267 14.29 10.30 -22.19
C LEU A 267 14.37 9.74 -23.62
N SER A 268 13.27 9.22 -24.17
CA SER A 268 13.25 8.70 -25.54
C SER A 268 13.46 9.78 -26.61
N SER A 269 13.10 11.04 -26.30
CA SER A 269 13.37 12.19 -27.19
C SER A 269 14.77 12.80 -26.99
N GLY A 270 15.60 12.30 -26.05
CA GLY A 270 16.94 12.81 -25.78
C GLY A 270 16.99 14.15 -25.03
N ASP A 271 15.86 14.64 -24.49
CA ASP A 271 15.82 15.92 -23.78
C ASP A 271 16.21 15.77 -22.29
N HIS A 272 17.50 15.56 -22.05
CA HIS A 272 18.03 15.41 -20.70
C HIS A 272 17.80 16.64 -19.79
N LYS A 273 17.73 17.85 -20.35
CA LYS A 273 17.45 19.07 -19.57
C LYS A 273 16.03 19.05 -19.03
N ALA A 274 15.06 18.66 -19.85
CA ALA A 274 13.68 18.52 -19.41
C ALA A 274 13.54 17.38 -18.38
N VAL A 275 14.25 16.27 -18.54
CA VAL A 275 14.28 15.16 -17.56
C VAL A 275 14.80 15.66 -16.20
N ASN A 276 15.94 16.36 -16.15
CA ASN A 276 16.49 16.91 -14.91
C ASN A 276 15.52 17.90 -14.24
N LYS A 277 14.84 18.73 -15.03
CA LYS A 277 13.80 19.64 -14.53
C LYS A 277 12.61 18.89 -13.94
N MET A 278 12.19 17.79 -14.56
CA MET A 278 11.11 16.95 -14.02
C MET A 278 11.51 16.28 -12.71
N HIS A 279 12.74 15.77 -12.60
CA HIS A 279 13.26 15.23 -11.35
C HIS A 279 13.31 16.32 -10.26
N GLN A 280 13.81 17.51 -10.58
CA GLN A 280 13.83 18.65 -9.64
C GLN A 280 12.42 18.99 -9.13
N ILE A 281 11.42 19.05 -10.01
CA ILE A 281 10.03 19.31 -9.65
C ILE A 281 9.49 18.17 -8.77
N SER A 282 9.78 16.91 -9.11
CA SER A 282 9.37 15.76 -8.30
C SER A 282 9.93 15.84 -6.87
N PHE A 283 11.24 16.04 -6.70
CA PHE A 283 11.85 16.19 -5.38
C PHE A 283 11.29 17.40 -4.61
N LEU A 284 11.06 18.52 -5.31
CA LEU A 284 10.48 19.70 -4.68
C LEU A 284 9.08 19.41 -4.13
N ILE A 285 8.18 18.82 -4.93
CA ILE A 285 6.82 18.52 -4.52
C ILE A 285 6.81 17.49 -3.38
N TYR A 286 7.61 16.42 -3.50
CA TYR A 286 7.72 15.41 -2.43
C TYR A 286 8.18 16.03 -1.12
N ASN A 287 9.25 16.82 -1.14
CA ASN A 287 9.77 17.43 0.08
C ASN A 287 8.80 18.46 0.66
N LEU A 288 8.11 19.25 -0.19
CA LEU A 288 7.08 20.22 0.25
C LEU A 288 5.91 19.56 1.01
N VAL A 289 5.61 18.31 0.71
CA VAL A 289 4.50 17.58 1.36
C VAL A 289 5.00 16.74 2.54
N ILE A 290 6.13 16.03 2.38
CA ILE A 290 6.60 15.05 3.37
C ILE A 290 7.07 15.71 4.67
N PHE A 291 7.91 16.75 4.59
CA PHE A 291 8.50 17.34 5.80
C PHE A 291 7.47 17.99 6.73
N PRO A 292 6.50 18.80 6.25
CA PRO A 292 5.46 19.34 7.14
C PRO A 292 4.52 18.24 7.67
N ILE A 293 4.28 17.15 6.92
CA ILE A 293 3.49 16.01 7.44
C ILE A 293 4.25 15.31 8.58
N ILE A 294 5.57 15.07 8.42
CA ILE A 294 6.38 14.50 9.50
C ILE A 294 6.34 15.40 10.73
N ALA A 295 6.65 16.69 10.57
CA ALA A 295 6.68 17.65 11.66
C ALA A 295 5.30 17.82 12.32
N GLY A 296 4.24 17.96 11.52
CA GLY A 296 2.88 18.10 12.00
C GLY A 296 2.39 16.85 12.72
N MET A 297 2.68 15.67 12.17
CA MET A 297 2.29 14.40 12.79
C MET A 297 2.98 14.17 14.13
N LEU A 298 4.25 14.55 14.27
CA LEU A 298 4.95 14.48 15.56
C LEU A 298 4.33 15.38 16.64
N ILE A 299 3.71 16.50 16.27
CA ILE A 299 3.01 17.40 17.20
C ILE A 299 1.65 16.82 17.63
N VAL A 300 0.86 16.36 16.66
CA VAL A 300 -0.52 15.91 16.91
C VAL A 300 -0.61 14.44 17.30
N ASN A 301 0.47 13.70 17.29
CA ASN A 301 0.49 12.23 17.36
C ASN A 301 -0.31 11.67 18.54
N ASP A 302 -0.10 12.17 19.75
CA ASP A 302 -0.81 11.71 20.96
C ASP A 302 -2.31 11.98 20.86
N ASP A 303 -2.69 13.22 20.51
CA ASP A 303 -4.08 13.63 20.35
C ASP A 303 -4.75 12.89 19.19
N PHE A 304 -4.00 12.69 18.08
CA PHE A 304 -4.51 12.00 16.90
C PHE A 304 -4.75 10.51 17.17
N VAL A 305 -3.83 9.84 17.83
CA VAL A 305 -4.00 8.41 18.20
C VAL A 305 -5.19 8.24 19.14
N GLN A 306 -5.31 9.11 20.16
CA GLN A 306 -6.42 9.05 21.09
C GLN A 306 -7.78 9.32 20.39
N PHE A 307 -7.82 10.31 19.52
CA PHE A 307 -9.01 10.66 18.72
C PHE A 307 -9.35 9.58 17.71
N PHE A 308 -8.37 9.06 16.98
CA PHE A 308 -8.60 8.20 15.82
C PHE A 308 -8.66 6.71 16.18
N LEU A 309 -7.72 6.21 17.01
CA LEU A 309 -7.63 4.81 17.36
C LEU A 309 -8.29 4.45 18.71
N GLY A 310 -8.39 5.40 19.62
CA GLY A 310 -8.95 5.17 20.95
C GLY A 310 -7.91 4.67 21.97
N LYS A 311 -8.40 4.32 23.18
CA LYS A 311 -7.54 4.07 24.36
C LYS A 311 -6.67 2.81 24.23
N ASP A 312 -7.20 1.72 23.66
CA ASP A 312 -6.50 0.42 23.56
C ASP A 312 -5.33 0.45 22.60
N PHE A 313 -5.22 1.47 21.77
CA PHE A 313 -4.16 1.65 20.78
C PHE A 313 -3.25 2.85 21.09
N GLN A 314 -3.26 3.37 22.31
CA GLN A 314 -2.43 4.54 22.67
C GLN A 314 -0.94 4.33 22.39
N ASP A 315 -0.44 3.11 22.58
CA ASP A 315 0.95 2.78 22.33
C ASP A 315 1.34 2.86 20.83
N ALA A 316 0.36 2.87 19.92
CA ALA A 316 0.60 3.11 18.50
C ALA A 316 1.30 4.47 18.25
N ARG A 317 1.18 5.43 19.17
CA ARG A 317 1.90 6.72 19.10
C ARG A 317 3.42 6.54 19.01
N TYR A 318 3.99 5.57 19.71
CA TYR A 318 5.43 5.30 19.66
C TYR A 318 5.83 4.72 18.31
N ALA A 319 5.03 3.77 17.79
CA ALA A 319 5.25 3.21 16.46
C ALA A 319 5.11 4.27 15.37
N ILE A 320 4.08 5.12 15.41
CA ILE A 320 3.84 6.20 14.44
C ILE A 320 4.98 7.21 14.48
N ALA A 321 5.43 7.63 15.67
CA ALA A 321 6.53 8.58 15.83
C ALA A 321 7.83 8.09 15.17
N ILE A 322 8.07 6.79 15.17
CA ILE A 322 9.20 6.18 14.47
C ILE A 322 8.89 6.03 12.98
N MET A 323 7.77 5.39 12.64
CA MET A 323 7.43 5.00 11.27
C MET A 323 7.13 6.19 10.35
N ILE A 324 6.80 7.36 10.89
CA ILE A 324 6.52 8.55 10.06
C ILE A 324 7.74 8.95 9.22
N PHE A 325 8.96 8.66 9.68
CA PHE A 325 10.19 8.93 8.94
C PHE A 325 10.35 8.04 7.70
N ARG A 326 9.64 6.90 7.60
CA ARG A 326 9.59 6.10 6.38
C ARG A 326 9.11 6.92 5.18
N MET A 327 8.24 7.89 5.41
CA MET A 327 7.69 8.73 4.34
C MET A 327 8.80 9.44 3.55
N PHE A 328 9.85 9.91 4.24
CA PHE A 328 11.01 10.52 3.58
C PHE A 328 11.70 9.50 2.67
N PHE A 329 12.06 8.35 3.20
CA PHE A 329 12.79 7.33 2.44
C PHE A 329 11.97 6.81 1.27
N ILE A 330 10.70 6.42 1.50
CA ILE A 330 9.82 5.91 0.44
C ILE A 330 9.52 6.98 -0.62
N GLY A 331 9.34 8.25 -0.22
CA GLY A 331 9.15 9.35 -1.16
C GLY A 331 10.33 9.50 -2.11
N TRP A 332 11.54 9.46 -1.57
CA TRP A 332 12.76 9.58 -2.36
C TRP A 332 13.03 8.33 -3.21
N THR A 333 12.81 7.14 -2.67
CA THR A 333 12.98 5.88 -3.43
C THR A 333 11.95 5.74 -4.53
N ASN A 334 10.75 6.31 -4.38
CA ASN A 334 9.77 6.39 -5.45
C ASN A 334 10.28 7.21 -6.65
N ILE A 335 11.02 8.31 -6.40
CA ILE A 335 11.65 9.08 -7.48
C ILE A 335 12.84 8.30 -8.05
N MET A 336 13.79 7.90 -7.21
CA MET A 336 15.02 7.25 -7.64
C MET A 336 14.76 5.91 -8.33
N GLY A 337 13.87 5.07 -7.76
CA GLY A 337 13.52 3.76 -8.32
C GLY A 337 12.66 3.88 -9.58
N ILE A 338 11.48 4.52 -9.43
CA ILE A 338 10.45 4.50 -10.47
C ILE A 338 10.72 5.53 -11.57
N GLN A 339 11.19 6.74 -11.22
CA GLN A 339 11.37 7.81 -12.20
C GLN A 339 12.80 7.89 -12.77
N ILE A 340 13.80 7.27 -12.12
CA ILE A 340 15.19 7.28 -12.62
C ILE A 340 15.62 5.87 -13.07
N LEU A 341 15.70 4.87 -12.18
CA LEU A 341 16.27 3.57 -12.52
C LEU A 341 15.46 2.84 -13.60
N ILE A 342 14.14 2.77 -13.47
CA ILE A 342 13.30 2.03 -14.43
C ILE A 342 13.37 2.64 -15.84
N PRO A 343 13.17 3.97 -16.06
CA PRO A 343 13.26 4.56 -17.38
C PRO A 343 14.65 4.44 -18.03
N HIS A 344 15.71 4.38 -17.22
CA HIS A 344 17.07 4.16 -17.71
C HIS A 344 17.43 2.68 -17.92
N ASN A 345 16.44 1.76 -17.87
CA ASN A 345 16.63 0.29 -18.00
C ASN A 345 17.57 -0.31 -16.93
N LYS A 346 17.70 0.34 -15.76
CA LYS A 346 18.48 -0.10 -14.61
C LYS A 346 17.69 -1.05 -13.69
N ASN A 347 16.99 -2.04 -14.31
CA ASN A 347 16.12 -2.96 -13.59
C ASN A 347 16.89 -3.85 -12.60
N LYS A 348 18.16 -4.21 -12.91
CA LYS A 348 19.02 -5.00 -12.02
C LYS A 348 19.35 -4.22 -10.76
N GLU A 349 19.73 -2.95 -10.89
CA GLU A 349 20.05 -2.05 -9.80
C GLU A 349 18.80 -1.79 -8.93
N PHE A 350 17.63 -1.61 -9.55
CA PHE A 350 16.36 -1.51 -8.85
C PHE A 350 16.04 -2.78 -8.04
N MET A 351 16.19 -3.96 -8.65
CA MET A 351 15.98 -5.24 -7.98
C MET A 351 16.93 -5.45 -6.80
N ILE A 352 18.22 -5.16 -6.96
CA ILE A 352 19.21 -5.24 -5.87
C ILE A 352 18.82 -4.33 -4.72
N SER A 353 18.43 -3.09 -5.04
CA SER A 353 18.07 -2.08 -4.03
C SER A 353 16.84 -2.43 -3.19
N THR A 354 15.99 -3.33 -3.67
CA THR A 354 14.81 -3.82 -2.92
C THR A 354 15.04 -5.17 -2.26
N THR A 355 15.79 -6.07 -2.93
CA THR A 355 15.99 -7.45 -2.43
C THR A 355 16.99 -7.50 -1.27
N VAL A 356 18.11 -6.75 -1.36
CA VAL A 356 19.13 -6.75 -0.30
C VAL A 356 18.55 -6.23 1.03
N PRO A 357 17.85 -5.08 1.09
CA PRO A 357 17.21 -4.63 2.32
C PRO A 357 16.15 -5.61 2.85
N ALA A 358 15.40 -6.29 1.96
CA ALA A 358 14.43 -7.30 2.38
C ALA A 358 15.09 -8.47 3.12
N ILE A 359 16.25 -8.95 2.64
CA ILE A 359 17.00 -10.01 3.33
C ILE A 359 17.56 -9.50 4.67
N VAL A 360 18.11 -8.29 4.68
CA VAL A 360 18.66 -7.68 5.90
C VAL A 360 17.54 -7.47 6.94
N SER A 361 16.33 -7.08 6.51
CA SER A 361 15.20 -6.87 7.43
C SER A 361 14.82 -8.14 8.18
N VAL A 362 14.95 -9.33 7.58
CA VAL A 362 14.71 -10.60 8.26
C VAL A 362 15.68 -10.77 9.45
N GLY A 363 16.97 -10.53 9.20
CA GLY A 363 17.98 -10.61 10.26
C GLY A 363 17.76 -9.58 11.38
N LEU A 364 17.42 -8.35 11.02
CA LEU A 364 17.10 -7.30 11.98
C LEU A 364 15.84 -7.64 12.79
N ASN A 365 14.80 -8.16 12.15
CA ASN A 365 13.58 -8.60 12.83
C ASN A 365 13.86 -9.69 13.87
N LEU A 366 14.69 -10.70 13.57
CA LEU A 366 15.08 -11.74 14.52
C LEU A 366 15.77 -11.18 15.77
N ILE A 367 16.47 -10.05 15.65
CA ILE A 367 17.19 -9.41 16.76
C ILE A 367 16.28 -8.47 17.55
N PHE A 368 15.50 -7.64 16.84
CA PHE A 368 14.76 -6.53 17.45
C PHE A 368 13.37 -6.94 17.97
N LEU A 369 12.65 -7.83 17.25
CA LEU A 369 11.27 -8.18 17.63
C LEU A 369 11.16 -8.87 18.99
N PRO A 370 12.00 -9.86 19.36
CA PRO A 370 11.90 -10.51 20.66
C PRO A 370 12.16 -9.58 21.84
N LYS A 371 12.91 -8.47 21.61
CA LYS A 371 13.31 -7.54 22.67
C LYS A 371 12.42 -6.32 22.78
N LEU A 372 11.92 -5.82 21.64
CA LEU A 372 11.27 -4.50 21.55
C LEU A 372 9.83 -4.58 21.00
N GLY A 373 9.35 -5.79 20.65
CA GLY A 373 7.99 -5.96 20.13
C GLY A 373 7.69 -5.05 18.94
N PHE A 374 6.55 -4.37 18.95
CA PHE A 374 6.11 -3.45 17.89
C PHE A 374 7.04 -2.26 17.67
N ILE A 375 7.75 -1.79 18.70
CA ILE A 375 8.77 -0.74 18.56
C ILE A 375 9.93 -1.26 17.71
N GLY A 376 10.36 -2.51 17.95
CA GLY A 376 11.37 -3.19 17.15
C GLY A 376 10.96 -3.27 15.68
N ALA A 377 9.72 -3.68 15.40
CA ALA A 377 9.17 -3.70 14.04
C ALA A 377 9.18 -2.31 13.39
N ALA A 378 8.78 -1.27 14.12
CA ALA A 378 8.80 0.11 13.64
C ALA A 378 10.22 0.57 13.28
N ILE A 379 11.20 0.31 14.13
CA ILE A 379 12.61 0.63 13.88
C ILE A 379 13.13 -0.12 12.65
N VAL A 380 12.93 -1.45 12.60
CA VAL A 380 13.38 -2.27 11.46
C VAL A 380 12.78 -1.78 10.16
N SER A 381 11.48 -1.43 10.16
CA SER A 381 10.82 -0.92 8.97
C SER A 381 11.44 0.38 8.45
N VAL A 382 11.83 1.30 9.34
CA VAL A 382 12.53 2.56 8.97
C VAL A 382 13.94 2.28 8.47
N LEU A 383 14.70 1.43 9.17
CA LEU A 383 16.06 1.06 8.77
C LEU A 383 16.09 0.37 7.40
N THR A 384 15.10 -0.47 7.13
CA THR A 384 14.97 -1.15 5.84
C THR A 384 14.75 -0.15 4.70
N GLU A 385 13.83 0.81 4.88
CA GLU A 385 13.60 1.87 3.88
C GLU A 385 14.82 2.79 3.73
N ALA A 386 15.54 3.06 4.81
CA ALA A 386 16.79 3.81 4.77
C ALA A 386 17.88 3.06 3.97
N LEU A 387 17.95 1.74 4.08
CA LEU A 387 18.85 0.91 3.28
C LEU A 387 18.46 0.92 1.79
N VAL A 388 17.15 0.80 1.47
CA VAL A 388 16.65 0.94 0.09
C VAL A 388 17.08 2.29 -0.48
N TRP A 389 16.82 3.37 0.29
CA TRP A 389 17.19 4.73 -0.07
C TRP A 389 18.71 4.88 -0.31
N GLY A 390 19.55 4.38 0.60
CA GLY A 390 21.00 4.47 0.49
C GLY A 390 21.55 3.75 -0.74
N ILE A 391 21.06 2.52 -1.01
CA ILE A 391 21.46 1.74 -2.19
C ILE A 391 20.99 2.43 -3.48
N GLN A 392 19.75 2.93 -3.53
CA GLN A 392 19.25 3.65 -4.70
C GLN A 392 19.99 4.97 -4.92
N LEU A 393 20.30 5.70 -3.83
CA LEU A 393 21.11 6.92 -3.92
C LEU A 393 22.49 6.64 -4.53
N TYR A 394 23.14 5.54 -4.13
CA TYR A 394 24.41 5.12 -4.73
C TYR A 394 24.29 4.87 -6.23
N PHE A 395 23.26 4.14 -6.68
CA PHE A 395 23.07 3.84 -8.10
C PHE A 395 22.60 5.06 -8.92
N THR A 396 21.89 6.00 -8.30
CA THR A 396 21.36 7.18 -9.00
C THR A 396 22.24 8.41 -8.90
N ARG A 397 23.35 8.36 -8.15
CA ARG A 397 24.23 9.52 -7.87
C ARG A 397 24.68 10.32 -9.10
N THR A 398 24.92 9.62 -10.23
CA THR A 398 25.34 10.27 -11.49
C THR A 398 24.22 11.10 -12.11
N TYR A 399 22.99 10.61 -12.05
CA TYR A 399 21.80 11.31 -12.55
C TYR A 399 21.38 12.49 -11.67
N LEU A 400 21.68 12.42 -10.37
CA LEU A 400 21.31 13.45 -9.40
C LEU A 400 22.29 14.60 -9.31
N LYS A 401 23.51 14.48 -9.85
CA LYS A 401 24.53 15.54 -9.80
C LYS A 401 24.06 16.87 -10.40
N GLU A 402 23.25 16.82 -11.45
CA GLU A 402 22.76 18.00 -12.17
C GLU A 402 21.39 18.50 -11.64
N VAL A 403 20.83 17.85 -10.62
CA VAL A 403 19.52 18.20 -10.08
C VAL A 403 19.70 19.00 -8.78
N PRO A 404 19.40 20.31 -8.76
CA PRO A 404 19.63 21.17 -7.58
C PRO A 404 18.53 20.94 -6.53
N ILE A 405 18.69 19.90 -5.71
CA ILE A 405 17.70 19.51 -4.69
C ILE A 405 17.99 20.18 -3.35
N MET A 406 19.27 20.30 -2.96
CA MET A 406 19.71 20.62 -1.59
C MET A 406 19.25 22.00 -1.11
N GLY A 407 19.30 23.01 -1.97
CA GLY A 407 18.94 24.38 -1.57
C GLY A 407 17.46 24.54 -1.22
N SER A 408 16.57 23.95 -2.02
CA SER A 408 15.13 23.96 -1.74
C SER A 408 14.78 23.06 -0.55
N MET A 409 15.41 21.89 -0.44
CA MET A 409 15.21 20.95 0.65
C MET A 409 15.57 21.58 2.01
N LEU A 410 16.73 22.23 2.11
CA LEU A 410 17.15 22.89 3.35
C LEU A 410 16.13 23.94 3.82
N LYS A 411 15.63 24.77 2.92
CA LYS A 411 14.60 25.76 3.23
C LYS A 411 13.30 25.12 3.72
N ILE A 412 12.88 23.99 3.10
CA ILE A 412 11.69 23.24 3.47
C ILE A 412 11.86 22.62 4.86
N VAL A 413 13.02 22.01 5.13
CA VAL A 413 13.33 21.42 6.44
C VAL A 413 13.32 22.51 7.52
N LEU A 414 13.94 23.67 7.26
CA LEU A 414 13.92 24.81 8.19
C LEU A 414 12.49 25.32 8.43
N ALA A 415 11.68 25.47 7.38
CA ALA A 415 10.29 25.89 7.51
C ALA A 415 9.47 24.90 8.34
N SER A 416 9.66 23.59 8.10
CA SER A 416 8.98 22.53 8.87
C SER A 416 9.46 22.46 10.31
N GLY A 417 10.74 22.67 10.57
CA GLY A 417 11.32 22.76 11.91
C GLY A 417 10.82 23.96 12.69
N LEU A 418 10.73 25.13 12.05
CA LEU A 418 10.14 26.34 12.66
C LEU A 418 8.63 26.14 12.94
N MET A 419 7.90 25.55 12.00
CA MET A 419 6.50 25.18 12.22
C MET A 419 6.36 24.26 13.45
N TYR A 420 7.20 23.21 13.55
CA TYR A 420 7.21 22.31 14.69
C TYR A 420 7.48 23.05 16.00
N GLY A 421 8.50 23.91 16.05
CA GLY A 421 8.86 24.70 17.23
C GLY A 421 7.73 25.64 17.68
N LEU A 422 7.12 26.37 16.73
CA LEU A 422 6.00 27.28 17.02
C LEU A 422 4.77 26.51 17.50
N LEU A 423 4.43 25.39 16.87
CA LEU A 423 3.31 24.55 17.31
C LEU A 423 3.57 23.91 18.68
N SER A 424 4.83 23.55 19.00
CA SER A 424 5.21 23.04 20.31
C SER A 424 4.97 24.11 21.42
N LEU A 425 5.27 25.36 21.14
CA LEU A 425 4.97 26.48 22.03
C LEU A 425 3.44 26.66 22.21
N VAL A 426 2.69 26.58 21.13
CA VAL A 426 1.21 26.65 21.24
C VAL A 426 0.69 25.47 22.07
N LYS A 427 1.21 24.26 21.87
CA LYS A 427 0.82 23.04 22.60
C LYS A 427 1.10 23.15 24.10
N SER A 428 2.11 23.88 24.54
CA SER A 428 2.41 24.08 25.95
C SER A 428 1.46 25.06 26.66
N ILE A 429 0.73 25.88 25.89
CA ILE A 429 -0.16 26.91 26.42
C ILE A 429 -1.65 26.52 26.27
N VAL A 430 -1.98 25.87 25.16
CA VAL A 430 -3.37 25.56 24.79
C VAL A 430 -3.67 24.10 25.05
N HIS A 431 -4.58 23.84 25.98
CA HIS A 431 -5.05 22.50 26.35
C HIS A 431 -6.54 22.36 26.01
N LEU A 432 -6.82 21.77 24.83
CA LEU A 432 -8.17 21.49 24.36
C LEU A 432 -8.44 19.98 24.34
N SER A 433 -9.64 19.60 23.94
CA SER A 433 -9.91 18.18 23.68
C SER A 433 -9.02 17.65 22.51
N PRO A 434 -8.69 16.35 22.51
CA PRO A 434 -7.82 15.76 21.46
C PRO A 434 -8.28 16.10 20.04
N THR A 435 -9.58 16.05 19.79
CA THR A 435 -10.16 16.38 18.47
C THR A 435 -9.91 17.84 18.09
N LEU A 436 -10.13 18.77 19.02
CA LEU A 436 -9.91 20.20 18.77
C LEU A 436 -8.41 20.50 18.61
N ASN A 437 -7.54 19.85 19.38
CA ASN A 437 -6.10 19.97 19.24
C ASN A 437 -5.64 19.55 17.83
N VAL A 438 -6.10 18.42 17.32
CA VAL A 438 -5.76 17.95 15.97
C VAL A 438 -6.17 18.98 14.91
N VAL A 439 -7.41 19.50 14.98
CA VAL A 439 -7.92 20.50 14.02
C VAL A 439 -7.12 21.80 14.13
N LEU A 440 -6.90 22.28 15.35
CA LEU A 440 -6.16 23.52 15.62
C LEU A 440 -4.73 23.44 15.08
N TYR A 441 -3.97 22.38 15.45
CA TYR A 441 -2.57 22.25 15.04
C TYR A 441 -2.43 21.97 13.56
N ALA A 442 -3.35 21.23 12.94
CA ALA A 442 -3.35 21.03 11.48
C ALA A 442 -3.61 22.36 10.75
N GLY A 443 -4.60 23.15 11.19
CA GLY A 443 -4.93 24.45 10.61
C GLY A 443 -3.81 25.48 10.80
N LEU A 444 -3.34 25.67 12.04
CA LEU A 444 -2.24 26.59 12.34
C LEU A 444 -0.95 26.13 11.65
N GLY A 445 -0.65 24.84 11.67
CA GLY A 445 0.53 24.28 10.99
C GLY A 445 0.52 24.57 9.50
N GLY A 446 -0.63 24.40 8.85
CA GLY A 446 -0.79 24.73 7.43
C GLY A 446 -0.56 26.21 7.13
N ILE A 447 -1.10 27.11 7.97
CA ILE A 447 -0.90 28.57 7.84
C ILE A 447 0.58 28.96 8.07
N ILE A 448 1.17 28.49 9.18
CA ILE A 448 2.57 28.79 9.52
C ILE A 448 3.51 28.28 8.42
N TYR A 449 3.36 27.02 8.04
CA TYR A 449 4.18 26.42 7.00
C TYR A 449 4.02 27.13 5.66
N GLY A 450 2.80 27.37 5.21
CA GLY A 450 2.51 28.08 3.97
C GLY A 450 3.16 29.47 3.94
N THR A 451 3.05 30.20 5.05
CA THR A 451 3.69 31.53 5.20
C THR A 451 5.21 31.43 5.11
N LEU A 452 5.83 30.47 5.82
CA LEU A 452 7.28 30.28 5.79
C LEU A 452 7.81 29.87 4.40
N ILE A 453 7.09 29.00 3.69
CA ILE A 453 7.44 28.61 2.31
C ILE A 453 7.45 29.81 1.37
N LEU A 454 6.48 30.72 1.52
CA LEU A 454 6.43 31.96 0.74
C LEU A 454 7.57 32.93 1.12
N LEU A 455 7.84 33.11 2.41
CA LEU A 455 8.92 33.95 2.92
C LEU A 455 10.30 33.47 2.48
N PHE A 456 10.56 32.17 2.51
CA PHE A 456 11.81 31.56 2.07
C PHE A 456 11.95 31.48 0.54
N LYS A 457 10.92 31.93 -0.19
CA LYS A 457 10.88 31.88 -1.67
C LYS A 457 11.21 30.50 -2.21
N VAL A 458 10.69 29.44 -1.55
CA VAL A 458 10.84 28.06 -2.02
C VAL A 458 10.07 27.84 -3.31
N VAL A 459 8.91 28.46 -3.40
CA VAL A 459 8.01 28.40 -4.57
C VAL A 459 7.86 29.81 -5.14
N ASN A 460 8.20 29.96 -6.41
CA ASN A 460 7.99 31.22 -7.12
C ASN A 460 6.56 31.28 -7.67
N VAL A 461 5.69 32.01 -6.96
CA VAL A 461 4.25 32.12 -7.31
C VAL A 461 4.05 32.66 -8.73
N LYS A 462 4.97 33.51 -9.25
CA LYS A 462 4.90 34.03 -10.62
C LYS A 462 5.12 32.94 -11.66
N GLU A 463 6.07 32.04 -11.41
CA GLU A 463 6.35 30.89 -12.31
C GLU A 463 5.19 29.88 -12.29
N LEU A 464 4.61 29.62 -11.14
CA LEU A 464 3.41 28.78 -11.02
C LEU A 464 2.24 29.37 -11.84
N LYS A 465 1.92 30.65 -11.65
CA LYS A 465 0.87 31.31 -12.44
C LYS A 465 1.13 31.21 -13.94
N GLN A 466 2.35 31.44 -14.40
CA GLN A 466 2.68 31.36 -15.83
C GLN A 466 2.56 29.95 -16.41
N GLN A 467 2.83 28.90 -15.60
CA GLN A 467 2.67 27.51 -16.04
C GLN A 467 1.19 27.08 -16.14
N PHE A 468 0.32 27.60 -15.29
CA PHE A 468 -1.12 27.34 -15.35
C PHE A 468 -1.80 28.15 -16.47
N THR A 469 -1.38 29.39 -16.72
CA THR A 469 -1.96 30.27 -17.79
C THR A 469 -1.48 29.89 -19.20
N LYS A 470 -0.34 29.22 -19.37
CA LYS A 470 0.10 28.72 -20.70
C LYS A 470 -0.53 27.40 -21.11
N ARG A 471 -1.36 26.76 -20.26
CA ARG A 471 -2.06 25.50 -20.52
C ARG A 471 -3.58 25.64 -20.62
N ALA A 472 -4.15 26.80 -20.35
CA ALA A 472 -5.52 27.19 -20.67
C ALA A 472 -5.53 27.92 -22.02
#